data_7d4b9661f8801f01af380cd4c1b39f30
#
_entry.id   7d4b9661f8801f01af380cd4c1b39f30
#
_cell.length_a   1.000
_cell.length_b   1.000
_cell.length_c   1.000
_cell.angle_alpha   90.00
_cell.angle_beta   90.00
_cell.angle_gamma   90.00
#
_symmetry.space_group_name_H-M   'P 1'
#
loop_
_entity.id
_entity.type
_entity.pdbx_description
1 polymer ?
#
loop_
_entity_poly.entity_id
_entity_poly.type
_entity_poly.pdbx_seq_one_letter_code
_entity_poly.pdbx_strand_id
1 'polypeptide(L)'
;MSLKKIHLNNFRSFNNFNSELKSKNLIIGKNGAGKSSFLEAIFFVLTKKSFRTSSLNSLINFDSDNFAVSANWNDSKIALSKKNNQSVKIHTDNLEEPKPSLSLVLNNFSLNLLEAPKENRRVFVDYILFHVEQDYKPLHLNFKKSLAQRNRALKKGSNGELKSWTKVFVEVSTKITDIKLNLISSFVENFPLFLKSLS
;
A
#
# COMPACT_ATOMS: atom_id res chain seq x y z
N MET A 1 -4.93 -17.58 4.04
CA MET A 1 -6.04 -16.68 3.63
C MET A 1 -5.99 -16.53 2.13
N SER A 2 -7.09 -16.84 1.40
CA SER A 2 -7.09 -16.79 -0.06
C SER A 2 -8.30 -16.01 -0.59
N LEU A 3 -8.06 -15.19 -1.60
CA LEU A 3 -9.09 -14.52 -2.37
C LEU A 3 -9.65 -15.55 -3.37
N LYS A 4 -10.94 -15.88 -3.26
CA LYS A 4 -11.56 -16.94 -4.09
C LYS A 4 -12.28 -16.41 -5.31
N LYS A 5 -12.91 -15.24 -5.20
CA LYS A 5 -13.72 -14.64 -6.27
C LYS A 5 -13.64 -13.13 -6.21
N ILE A 6 -13.61 -12.48 -7.36
CA ILE A 6 -13.67 -11.03 -7.49
C ILE A 6 -14.71 -10.64 -8.53
N HIS A 7 -15.45 -9.58 -8.24
CA HIS A 7 -16.39 -8.95 -9.14
C HIS A 7 -16.08 -7.47 -9.27
N LEU A 8 -16.01 -7.00 -10.50
CA LEU A 8 -15.74 -5.61 -10.88
C LEU A 8 -16.96 -5.02 -11.56
N ASN A 9 -17.35 -3.85 -11.12
CA ASN A 9 -18.39 -3.06 -11.76
C ASN A 9 -17.89 -1.64 -12.00
N ASN A 10 -17.92 -1.18 -13.23
CA ASN A 10 -17.45 0.14 -13.67
C ASN A 10 -16.03 0.50 -13.20
N PHE A 11 -15.14 -0.50 -13.15
CA PHE A 11 -13.76 -0.34 -12.69
C PHE A 11 -12.80 -0.27 -13.88
N ARG A 12 -12.15 0.85 -14.12
CA ARG A 12 -11.26 1.07 -15.26
C ARG A 12 -11.96 0.76 -16.58
N SER A 13 -11.43 -0.20 -17.35
CA SER A 13 -12.00 -0.68 -18.62
C SER A 13 -13.10 -1.74 -18.44
N PHE A 14 -13.40 -2.15 -17.21
CA PHE A 14 -14.42 -3.17 -16.95
C PHE A 14 -15.76 -2.54 -16.60
N ASN A 15 -16.79 -2.79 -17.39
CA ASN A 15 -18.16 -2.42 -17.07
C ASN A 15 -18.74 -3.42 -16.05
N ASN A 16 -18.62 -4.71 -16.35
CA ASN A 16 -19.01 -5.80 -15.47
C ASN A 16 -18.11 -7.01 -15.75
N PHE A 17 -17.39 -7.48 -14.74
CA PHE A 17 -16.47 -8.59 -14.89
C PHE A 17 -16.41 -9.44 -13.61
N ASN A 18 -16.47 -10.76 -13.78
CA ASN A 18 -16.34 -11.72 -12.70
C ASN A 18 -15.18 -12.67 -12.98
N SER A 19 -14.45 -13.03 -11.95
CA SER A 19 -13.40 -14.04 -12.04
C SER A 19 -13.30 -14.84 -10.74
N GLU A 20 -13.08 -16.14 -10.88
CA GLU A 20 -12.61 -16.99 -9.80
C GLU A 20 -11.10 -16.98 -9.74
N LEU A 21 -10.56 -17.01 -8.54
CA LEU A 21 -9.13 -16.95 -8.27
C LEU A 21 -8.70 -18.22 -7.54
N LYS A 22 -7.53 -18.73 -7.93
CA LYS A 22 -6.85 -19.86 -7.30
C LYS A 22 -5.58 -19.36 -6.58
N SER A 23 -4.83 -20.30 -5.99
CA SER A 23 -3.54 -19.96 -5.35
C SER A 23 -2.51 -19.41 -6.35
N LYS A 24 -2.57 -19.85 -7.60
CA LYS A 24 -1.73 -19.34 -8.71
C LYS A 24 -2.64 -19.05 -9.90
N ASN A 25 -2.50 -17.85 -10.47
CA ASN A 25 -3.31 -17.39 -11.61
C ASN A 25 -2.39 -16.83 -12.68
N LEU A 26 -2.63 -17.19 -13.92
CA LEU A 26 -1.96 -16.62 -15.09
C LEU A 26 -2.96 -15.82 -15.91
N ILE A 27 -2.68 -14.54 -16.14
CA ILE A 27 -3.55 -13.62 -16.85
C ILE A 27 -2.93 -13.33 -18.23
N ILE A 28 -3.58 -13.81 -19.27
CA ILE A 28 -3.11 -13.68 -20.67
C ILE A 28 -4.10 -12.82 -21.46
N GLY A 29 -3.59 -12.03 -22.38
CA GLY A 29 -4.40 -11.19 -23.26
C GLY A 29 -3.57 -10.15 -24.02
N LYS A 30 -4.16 -9.53 -25.03
CA LYS A 30 -3.53 -8.47 -25.83
C LYS A 30 -3.22 -7.23 -24.99
N ASN A 31 -2.34 -6.34 -25.47
CA ASN A 31 -2.14 -5.04 -24.86
C ASN A 31 -3.46 -4.26 -24.86
N GLY A 32 -3.77 -3.55 -23.77
CA GLY A 32 -5.06 -2.86 -23.62
C GLY A 32 -6.21 -3.74 -23.10
N ALA A 33 -6.10 -5.07 -23.04
CA ALA A 33 -7.17 -5.97 -22.61
C ALA A 33 -7.56 -5.89 -21.11
N GLY A 34 -6.99 -4.96 -20.34
CA GLY A 34 -7.35 -4.77 -18.94
C GLY A 34 -6.56 -5.60 -17.92
N LYS A 35 -5.53 -6.38 -18.33
CA LYS A 35 -4.73 -7.24 -17.43
C LYS A 35 -4.23 -6.48 -16.18
N SER A 36 -3.60 -5.33 -16.38
CA SER A 36 -3.09 -4.49 -15.29
C SER A 36 -4.23 -3.87 -14.46
N SER A 37 -5.37 -3.58 -15.06
CA SER A 37 -6.56 -3.07 -14.35
C SER A 37 -7.18 -4.15 -13.47
N PHE A 38 -7.15 -5.40 -13.91
CA PHE A 38 -7.59 -6.53 -13.11
C PHE A 38 -6.68 -6.77 -11.89
N LEU A 39 -5.36 -6.75 -12.07
CA LEU A 39 -4.39 -6.82 -10.97
C LEU A 39 -4.54 -5.63 -10.02
N GLU A 40 -4.82 -4.44 -10.56
CA GLU A 40 -5.07 -3.23 -9.77
C GLU A 40 -6.34 -3.36 -8.92
N ALA A 41 -7.39 -4.01 -9.43
CA ALA A 41 -8.60 -4.27 -8.67
C ALA A 41 -8.36 -5.24 -7.51
N ILE A 42 -7.59 -6.32 -7.73
CA ILE A 42 -7.17 -7.24 -6.67
C ILE A 42 -6.39 -6.49 -5.60
N PHE A 43 -5.38 -5.72 -5.99
CA PHE A 43 -4.57 -4.92 -5.06
C PHE A 43 -5.43 -3.90 -4.31
N PHE A 44 -6.39 -3.27 -4.98
CA PHE A 44 -7.30 -2.30 -4.38
C PHE A 44 -8.18 -2.92 -3.28
N VAL A 45 -8.72 -4.11 -3.51
CA VAL A 45 -9.50 -4.82 -2.48
C VAL A 45 -8.66 -5.10 -1.24
N LEU A 46 -7.38 -5.48 -1.43
CA LEU A 46 -6.48 -5.87 -0.36
C LEU A 46 -5.94 -4.67 0.45
N THR A 47 -5.70 -3.54 -0.23
CA THR A 47 -4.95 -2.40 0.34
C THR A 47 -5.73 -1.10 0.41
N LYS A 48 -6.89 -1.02 -0.25
CA LYS A 48 -7.68 0.21 -0.46
C LYS A 48 -6.89 1.31 -1.20
N LYS A 49 -5.84 0.92 -1.93
CA LYS A 49 -4.95 1.81 -2.69
C LYS A 49 -4.80 1.29 -4.12
N SER A 50 -4.39 2.17 -5.02
CA SER A 50 -3.92 1.79 -6.35
C SER A 50 -2.39 1.82 -6.37
N PHE A 51 -1.77 0.88 -7.10
CA PHE A 51 -0.32 0.92 -7.35
C PHE A 51 0.04 1.74 -8.60
N ARG A 52 -0.96 2.27 -9.33
CA ARG A 52 -0.77 3.06 -10.57
C ARG A 52 -1.09 4.54 -10.39
N THR A 53 -1.94 4.91 -9.43
CA THR A 53 -2.41 6.28 -9.25
C THR A 53 -2.68 6.60 -7.79
N SER A 54 -2.46 7.85 -7.41
CA SER A 54 -2.89 8.39 -6.12
C SER A 54 -4.36 8.85 -6.13
N SER A 55 -4.92 9.15 -7.32
CA SER A 55 -6.31 9.56 -7.47
C SER A 55 -7.22 8.36 -7.69
N LEU A 56 -8.01 8.00 -6.70
CA LEU A 56 -8.98 6.90 -6.81
C LEU A 56 -10.16 7.22 -7.74
N ASN A 57 -10.38 8.48 -8.12
CA ASN A 57 -11.37 8.83 -9.14
C ASN A 57 -11.02 8.24 -10.51
N SER A 58 -9.72 8.12 -10.81
CA SER A 58 -9.29 7.53 -12.08
C SER A 58 -9.50 6.02 -12.19
N LEU A 59 -9.97 5.35 -11.11
CA LEU A 59 -10.40 3.94 -11.13
C LEU A 59 -11.83 3.79 -11.68
N ILE A 60 -12.61 4.86 -11.71
CA ILE A 60 -13.96 4.87 -12.25
C ILE A 60 -13.89 4.70 -13.77
N ASN A 61 -14.76 3.88 -14.34
CA ASN A 61 -14.91 3.76 -15.79
C ASN A 61 -15.33 5.11 -16.39
N PHE A 62 -14.87 5.41 -17.61
CA PHE A 62 -15.13 6.70 -18.27
C PHE A 62 -16.62 7.01 -18.46
N ASP A 63 -17.45 5.98 -18.64
CA ASP A 63 -18.89 6.12 -18.89
C ASP A 63 -19.71 6.01 -17.59
N SER A 64 -19.09 6.21 -16.43
CA SER A 64 -19.72 5.98 -15.13
C SER A 64 -19.31 7.02 -14.09
N ASP A 65 -20.19 7.23 -13.08
CA ASP A 65 -19.93 8.10 -11.94
C ASP A 65 -19.38 7.37 -10.72
N ASN A 66 -19.37 6.06 -10.74
CA ASN A 66 -18.98 5.24 -9.63
C ASN A 66 -18.34 3.92 -10.09
N PHE A 67 -17.65 3.26 -9.20
CA PHE A 67 -17.27 1.87 -9.36
C PHE A 67 -17.59 1.07 -8.09
N ALA A 68 -17.68 -0.22 -8.25
CA ALA A 68 -17.69 -1.16 -7.15
C ALA A 68 -16.77 -2.36 -7.45
N VAL A 69 -16.03 -2.79 -6.43
CA VAL A 69 -15.24 -4.02 -6.46
C VAL A 69 -15.65 -4.85 -5.27
N SER A 70 -16.11 -6.08 -5.50
CA SER A 70 -16.40 -7.01 -4.41
C SER A 70 -15.57 -8.28 -4.55
N ALA A 71 -15.24 -8.88 -3.42
CA ALA A 71 -14.43 -10.08 -3.39
C ALA A 71 -14.86 -11.02 -2.25
N ASN A 72 -14.72 -12.31 -2.50
CA ASN A 72 -14.89 -13.33 -1.49
C ASN A 72 -13.52 -13.71 -0.94
N TRP A 73 -13.35 -13.45 0.35
CA TRP A 73 -12.12 -13.69 1.09
C TRP A 73 -12.38 -14.77 2.15
N ASN A 74 -11.89 -15.97 1.90
CA ASN A 74 -12.29 -17.15 2.68
C ASN A 74 -13.83 -17.25 2.70
N ASP A 75 -14.43 -17.11 3.88
CA ASP A 75 -15.89 -17.21 4.11
C ASP A 75 -16.54 -15.83 4.29
N SER A 76 -15.80 -14.74 4.05
CA SER A 76 -16.30 -13.38 4.19
C SER A 76 -16.37 -12.70 2.83
N LYS A 77 -17.34 -11.82 2.66
CA LYS A 77 -17.45 -10.95 1.49
C LYS A 77 -17.08 -9.52 1.87
N ILE A 78 -16.24 -8.92 1.05
CA ILE A 78 -15.92 -7.49 1.12
C ILE A 78 -16.37 -6.83 -0.17
N ALA A 79 -16.99 -5.66 -0.07
CA ALA A 79 -17.28 -4.82 -1.21
C ALA A 79 -16.78 -3.40 -0.95
N LEU A 80 -16.05 -2.87 -1.90
CA LEU A 80 -15.55 -1.50 -1.90
C LEU A 80 -16.23 -0.74 -3.02
N SER A 81 -16.84 0.38 -2.71
CA SER A 81 -17.47 1.24 -3.72
C SER A 81 -16.99 2.68 -3.56
N LYS A 82 -16.95 3.39 -4.66
CA LYS A 82 -16.59 4.80 -4.69
C LYS A 82 -17.41 5.51 -5.75
N LYS A 83 -18.00 6.63 -5.37
CA LYS A 83 -18.59 7.60 -6.28
C LYS A 83 -17.61 8.76 -6.51
N ASN A 84 -17.70 9.40 -7.65
CA ASN A 84 -16.85 10.54 -8.01
C ASN A 84 -16.85 11.59 -6.88
N ASN A 85 -15.66 12.10 -6.54
CA ASN A 85 -15.43 13.08 -5.47
C ASN A 85 -15.90 12.67 -4.05
N GLN A 86 -16.20 11.40 -3.81
CA GLN A 86 -16.52 10.87 -2.48
C GLN A 86 -15.41 9.94 -1.96
N SER A 87 -15.42 9.67 -0.68
CA SER A 87 -14.56 8.64 -0.06
C SER A 87 -15.00 7.23 -0.47
N VAL A 88 -14.07 6.28 -0.34
CA VAL A 88 -14.39 4.85 -0.53
C VAL A 88 -15.31 4.40 0.59
N LYS A 89 -16.40 3.74 0.23
CA LYS A 89 -17.30 3.04 1.17
C LYS A 89 -16.92 1.58 1.21
N ILE A 90 -16.94 1.01 2.41
CA ILE A 90 -16.60 -0.38 2.66
C ILE A 90 -17.84 -1.07 3.20
N HIS A 91 -18.17 -2.21 2.62
CA HIS A 91 -19.23 -3.09 3.08
C HIS A 91 -18.64 -4.48 3.30
N THR A 92 -18.88 -5.06 4.45
CA THR A 92 -18.42 -6.42 4.79
C THR A 92 -19.54 -7.16 5.53
N ASP A 93 -19.61 -8.45 5.30
CA ASP A 93 -20.58 -9.32 5.96
C ASP A 93 -20.18 -9.65 7.40
N ASN A 94 -18.91 -9.41 7.77
CA ASN A 94 -18.38 -9.63 9.11
C ASN A 94 -18.20 -8.31 9.87
N LEU A 95 -18.41 -8.37 11.18
CA LEU A 95 -18.21 -7.25 12.11
C LEU A 95 -16.76 -6.75 12.15
N GLU A 96 -15.80 -7.60 11.77
CA GLU A 96 -14.39 -7.23 11.66
C GLU A 96 -14.01 -6.98 10.20
N GLU A 97 -13.50 -5.79 9.90
CA GLU A 97 -12.83 -5.55 8.62
C GLU A 97 -11.65 -6.52 8.48
N PRO A 98 -11.52 -7.19 7.32
CA PRO A 98 -10.36 -8.04 7.09
C PRO A 98 -9.08 -7.21 7.27
N LYS A 99 -8.18 -7.71 8.13
CA LYS A 99 -6.88 -7.06 8.36
C LYS A 99 -6.17 -6.86 7.03
N PRO A 100 -5.52 -5.70 6.82
CA PRO A 100 -4.76 -5.47 5.60
C PRO A 100 -3.75 -6.60 5.40
N SER A 101 -3.86 -7.28 4.27
CA SER A 101 -2.91 -8.32 3.92
C SER A 101 -1.68 -7.70 3.28
N LEU A 102 -0.52 -8.27 3.57
CA LEU A 102 0.69 -7.92 2.84
C LEU A 102 0.48 -8.25 1.35
N SER A 103 0.45 -7.22 0.53
CA SER A 103 0.26 -7.33 -0.91
C SER A 103 1.44 -6.69 -1.62
N LEU A 104 2.24 -7.50 -2.30
CA LEU A 104 3.41 -7.03 -3.03
C LEU A 104 3.10 -7.00 -4.53
N VAL A 105 3.34 -5.87 -5.16
CA VAL A 105 3.28 -5.71 -6.61
C VAL A 105 4.71 -5.68 -7.15
N LEU A 106 5.06 -6.69 -7.93
CA LEU A 106 6.32 -6.71 -8.67
C LEU A 106 6.06 -6.24 -10.11
N ASN A 107 6.62 -5.12 -10.46
CA ASN A 107 6.57 -4.53 -11.80
C ASN A 107 7.96 -4.06 -12.22
N ASN A 108 8.11 -3.55 -13.43
CA ASN A 108 9.40 -3.05 -13.92
C ASN A 108 10.03 -2.00 -13.00
N PHE A 109 9.21 -1.18 -12.33
CA PHE A 109 9.70 -0.19 -11.37
C PHE A 109 10.26 -0.85 -10.10
N SER A 110 9.63 -1.92 -9.62
CA SER A 110 10.11 -2.69 -8.44
C SER A 110 11.38 -3.46 -8.76
N LEU A 111 11.52 -3.97 -9.99
CA LEU A 111 12.72 -4.68 -10.45
C LEU A 111 13.94 -3.75 -10.51
N ASN A 112 13.71 -2.47 -10.81
CA ASN A 112 14.76 -1.46 -10.86
C ASN A 112 15.00 -0.75 -9.52
N LEU A 113 14.57 -1.33 -8.39
CA LEU A 113 14.67 -0.71 -7.07
C LEU A 113 16.13 -0.33 -6.70
N LEU A 114 17.12 -1.11 -7.14
CA LEU A 114 18.53 -0.84 -6.88
C LEU A 114 19.03 0.39 -7.65
N GLU A 115 18.54 0.60 -8.88
CA GLU A 115 18.87 1.75 -9.73
C GLU A 115 17.98 2.97 -9.45
N ALA A 116 16.88 2.76 -8.74
CA ALA A 116 15.92 3.82 -8.43
C ALA A 116 16.52 4.88 -7.49
N PRO A 117 16.01 6.12 -7.50
CA PRO A 117 16.37 7.14 -6.54
C PRO A 117 16.24 6.65 -5.10
N LYS A 118 17.09 7.17 -4.20
CA LYS A 118 17.11 6.78 -2.78
C LYS A 118 15.75 6.89 -2.08
N GLU A 119 14.91 7.80 -2.51
CA GLU A 119 13.55 7.99 -2.01
C GLU A 119 12.68 6.76 -2.23
N ASN A 120 12.80 6.11 -3.38
CA ASN A 120 12.03 4.90 -3.70
C ASN A 120 12.45 3.72 -2.82
N ARG A 121 13.76 3.58 -2.56
CA ARG A 121 14.26 2.57 -1.62
C ARG A 121 13.77 2.81 -0.20
N ARG A 122 13.70 4.06 0.24
CA ARG A 122 13.13 4.43 1.54
C ARG A 122 11.65 4.07 1.63
N VAL A 123 10.87 4.43 0.59
CA VAL A 123 9.44 4.09 0.52
C VAL A 123 9.22 2.58 0.56
N PHE A 124 10.08 1.81 -0.10
CA PHE A 124 10.01 0.34 -0.07
C PHE A 124 10.28 -0.23 1.33
N VAL A 125 11.30 0.25 2.02
CA VAL A 125 11.60 -0.14 3.42
C VAL A 125 10.43 0.25 4.34
N ASP A 126 9.91 1.47 4.22
CA ASP A 126 8.76 1.92 4.99
C ASP A 126 7.52 1.04 4.70
N TYR A 127 7.31 0.66 3.44
CA TYR A 127 6.20 -0.22 3.05
C TYR A 127 6.27 -1.58 3.76
N ILE A 128 7.45 -2.21 3.81
CA ILE A 128 7.65 -3.47 4.55
C ILE A 128 7.34 -3.25 6.03
N LEU A 129 7.92 -2.22 6.66
CA LEU A 129 7.77 -1.95 8.08
C LEU A 129 6.33 -1.65 8.49
N PHE A 130 5.53 -1.01 7.62
CA PHE A 130 4.10 -0.80 7.88
C PHE A 130 3.31 -2.10 8.00
N HIS A 131 3.84 -3.22 7.50
CA HIS A 131 3.16 -4.52 7.52
C HIS A 131 3.72 -5.48 8.56
N VAL A 132 5.01 -5.37 8.88
CA VAL A 132 5.67 -6.31 9.81
C VAL A 132 5.81 -5.75 11.22
N GLU A 133 5.87 -4.41 11.39
CA GLU A 133 6.04 -3.75 12.67
C GLU A 133 4.76 -3.00 13.07
N GLN A 134 4.06 -3.48 14.09
CA GLN A 134 2.77 -2.92 14.52
C GLN A 134 2.88 -1.44 14.95
N ASP A 135 3.97 -1.09 15.64
CA ASP A 135 4.20 0.24 16.19
C ASP A 135 4.84 1.22 15.19
N TYR A 136 5.23 0.73 14.00
CA TYR A 136 5.90 1.59 13.02
C TYR A 136 4.99 2.69 12.47
N LYS A 137 3.72 2.38 12.22
CA LYS A 137 2.76 3.35 11.66
C LYS A 137 2.53 4.56 12.56
N PRO A 138 2.19 4.42 13.86
CA PRO A 138 2.05 5.56 14.76
C PRO A 138 3.38 6.33 14.93
N LEU A 139 4.51 5.62 14.99
CA LEU A 139 5.82 6.23 15.08
C LEU A 139 6.14 7.09 13.84
N HIS A 140 5.86 6.58 12.64
CA HIS A 140 6.06 7.30 11.38
C HIS A 140 5.14 8.55 11.27
N LEU A 141 3.90 8.48 11.76
CA LEU A 141 3.01 9.63 11.83
C LEU A 141 3.56 10.71 12.79
N ASN A 142 4.08 10.31 13.95
CA ASN A 142 4.73 11.22 14.90
C ASN A 142 5.97 11.87 14.30
N PHE A 143 6.79 11.13 13.55
CA PHE A 143 7.92 11.67 12.80
C PHE A 143 7.49 12.78 11.84
N LYS A 144 6.49 12.51 10.99
CA LYS A 144 5.98 13.52 10.04
C LYS A 144 5.45 14.76 10.75
N LYS A 145 4.71 14.56 11.86
CA LYS A 145 4.17 15.65 12.67
C LYS A 145 5.30 16.51 13.28
N SER A 146 6.28 15.88 13.94
CA SER A 146 7.40 16.57 14.57
C SER A 146 8.24 17.33 13.56
N LEU A 147 8.51 16.74 12.39
CA LEU A 147 9.23 17.40 11.29
C LEU A 147 8.47 18.63 10.78
N ALA A 148 7.16 18.51 10.56
CA ALA A 148 6.33 19.63 10.10
C ALA A 148 6.30 20.78 11.10
N GLN A 149 6.13 20.48 12.40
CA GLN A 149 6.13 21.50 13.45
C GLN A 149 7.50 22.15 13.64
N ARG A 150 8.57 21.36 13.61
CA ARG A 150 9.94 21.87 13.63
C ARG A 150 10.22 22.83 12.46
N ASN A 151 9.83 22.46 11.25
CA ASN A 151 9.99 23.33 10.07
C ASN A 151 9.14 24.61 10.16
N ARG A 152 7.94 24.53 10.79
CA ARG A 152 7.11 25.71 11.08
C ARG A 152 7.78 26.64 12.08
N ALA A 153 8.35 26.11 13.18
CA ALA A 153 9.05 26.88 14.19
C ALA A 153 10.30 27.58 13.61
N LEU A 154 11.05 26.89 12.73
CA LEU A 154 12.16 27.50 11.98
C LEU A 154 11.73 28.69 11.13
N LYS A 155 10.63 28.55 10.38
CA LYS A 155 10.10 29.64 9.53
C LYS A 155 9.61 30.84 10.36
N LYS A 156 9.08 30.60 11.57
CA LYS A 156 8.60 31.64 12.48
C LYS A 156 9.73 32.32 13.27
N GLY A 157 10.92 31.75 13.33
CA GLY A 157 12.01 32.22 14.20
C GLY A 157 11.75 31.96 15.70
N SER A 158 10.86 31.04 16.06
CA SER A 158 10.51 30.75 17.47
C SER A 158 11.50 29.78 18.10
N ASN A 159 12.54 30.28 18.76
CA ASN A 159 13.62 29.46 19.34
C ASN A 159 13.11 28.46 20.41
N GLY A 160 12.13 28.81 21.22
CA GLY A 160 11.57 27.94 22.25
C GLY A 160 10.80 26.75 21.65
N GLU A 161 9.91 27.03 20.69
CA GLU A 161 9.19 25.99 19.95
C GLU A 161 10.15 25.10 19.16
N LEU A 162 11.16 25.68 18.52
CA LEU A 162 12.17 24.97 17.74
C LEU A 162 12.95 23.97 18.61
N LYS A 163 13.40 24.38 19.80
CA LYS A 163 14.12 23.50 20.73
C LYS A 163 13.25 22.32 21.18
N SER A 164 12.01 22.60 21.54
CA SER A 164 11.05 21.56 21.97
C SER A 164 10.75 20.55 20.86
N TRP A 165 10.42 21.03 19.67
CA TRP A 165 10.14 20.16 18.53
C TRP A 165 11.38 19.41 18.00
N THR A 166 12.57 20.02 18.13
CA THR A 166 13.82 19.33 17.78
C THR A 166 14.06 18.13 18.69
N LYS A 167 13.81 18.25 20.00
CA LYS A 167 13.94 17.13 20.93
C LYS A 167 13.03 15.97 20.56
N VAL A 168 11.74 16.23 20.30
CA VAL A 168 10.78 15.22 19.86
C VAL A 168 11.18 14.60 18.52
N PHE A 169 11.59 15.43 17.57
CA PHE A 169 12.02 14.96 16.25
C PHE A 169 13.23 14.02 16.34
N VAL A 170 14.24 14.36 17.13
CA VAL A 170 15.45 13.53 17.32
C VAL A 170 15.05 12.19 17.93
N GLU A 171 14.28 12.20 19.02
CA GLU A 171 13.84 10.96 19.70
C GLU A 171 13.10 10.01 18.74
N VAL A 172 12.12 10.54 18.01
CA VAL A 172 11.33 9.73 17.08
C VAL A 172 12.16 9.26 15.88
N SER A 173 13.06 10.12 15.38
CA SER A 173 13.96 9.77 14.27
C SER A 173 14.93 8.64 14.63
N THR A 174 15.49 8.68 15.84
CA THR A 174 16.37 7.62 16.33
C THR A 174 15.64 6.28 16.36
N LYS A 175 14.45 6.23 16.97
CA LYS A 175 13.63 5.00 17.01
C LYS A 175 13.32 4.45 15.62
N ILE A 176 12.96 5.31 14.66
CA ILE A 176 12.71 4.89 13.26
C ILE A 176 13.99 4.34 12.63
N THR A 177 15.13 4.97 12.88
CA THR A 177 16.42 4.54 12.34
C THR A 177 16.80 3.17 12.88
N ASP A 178 16.65 2.94 14.18
CA ASP A 178 16.94 1.65 14.82
C ASP A 178 16.07 0.52 14.25
N ILE A 179 14.76 0.76 14.08
CA ILE A 179 13.85 -0.21 13.46
C ILE A 179 14.28 -0.53 12.02
N LYS A 180 14.66 0.50 11.24
CA LYS A 180 15.13 0.30 9.85
C LYS A 180 16.45 -0.47 9.80
N LEU A 181 17.37 -0.17 10.67
CA LEU A 181 18.66 -0.89 10.75
C LEU A 181 18.44 -2.36 11.13
N ASN A 182 17.58 -2.65 12.10
CA ASN A 182 17.24 -4.02 12.48
C ASN A 182 16.64 -4.81 11.32
N LEU A 183 15.71 -4.21 10.55
CA LEU A 183 15.17 -4.86 9.35
C LEU A 183 16.26 -5.15 8.32
N ILE A 184 17.15 -4.18 8.05
CA ILE A 184 18.22 -4.33 7.06
C ILE A 184 19.21 -5.40 7.52
N SER A 185 19.62 -5.42 8.79
CA SER A 185 20.49 -6.44 9.35
C SER A 185 19.89 -7.84 9.22
N SER A 186 18.63 -8.00 9.60
CA SER A 186 17.91 -9.26 9.42
C SER A 186 17.83 -9.69 7.95
N PHE A 187 17.64 -8.75 7.04
CA PHE A 187 17.64 -9.05 5.61
C PHE A 187 19.02 -9.52 5.14
N VAL A 188 20.08 -8.83 5.52
CA VAL A 188 21.47 -9.19 5.14
C VAL A 188 21.84 -10.58 5.66
N GLU A 189 21.46 -10.92 6.89
CA GLU A 189 21.73 -12.23 7.49
C GLU A 189 20.99 -13.36 6.79
N ASN A 190 19.74 -13.15 6.41
CA ASN A 190 18.89 -14.20 5.83
C ASN A 190 18.99 -14.32 4.30
N PHE A 191 19.44 -13.27 3.60
CA PHE A 191 19.50 -13.26 2.14
C PHE A 191 20.38 -14.34 1.53
N PRO A 192 21.59 -14.66 2.07
CA PRO A 192 22.41 -15.76 1.55
C PRO A 192 21.74 -17.14 1.68
N LEU A 193 20.96 -17.36 2.75
CA LEU A 193 20.20 -18.59 2.95
C LEU A 193 19.09 -18.73 1.90
N PHE A 194 18.40 -17.63 1.61
CA PHE A 194 17.40 -17.58 0.56
C PHE A 194 17.99 -17.88 -0.83
N LEU A 195 19.13 -17.27 -1.18
CA LEU A 195 19.81 -17.54 -2.46
C LEU A 195 20.19 -19.02 -2.61
N LYS A 196 20.69 -19.67 -1.54
CA LYS A 196 20.99 -21.11 -1.57
C LYS A 196 19.77 -21.98 -1.79
N SER A 197 18.58 -21.53 -1.43
CA SER A 197 17.34 -22.29 -1.65
C SER A 197 16.82 -22.18 -3.10
N LEU A 198 17.36 -21.29 -3.90
CA LEU A 198 16.99 -21.09 -5.31
C LEU A 198 17.95 -21.81 -6.29
N SER A 199 19.11 -22.23 -5.81
CA SER A 199 20.13 -23.00 -6.56
C SER A 199 19.94 -24.50 -6.35
#